data_3a090d04abea8ed515a30e5fa3f46d65
#
_entry.id   3a090d04abea8ed515a30e5fa3f46d65
#
_cell.length_a   1.000
_cell.length_b   1.000
_cell.length_c   1.000
_cell.angle_alpha   90.00
_cell.angle_beta   90.00
_cell.angle_gamma   90.00
#
_symmetry.space_group_name_H-M   'P 1'
#
loop_
_entity.id
_entity.type
_entity.pdbx_description
1 polymer ?
#
loop_
_entity_poly.entity_id
_entity_poly.type
_entity_poly.pdbx_seq_one_letter_code
_entity_poly.pdbx_strand_id
1 'polypeptide(L)'
;TYLGRPLAEDPIVRQKIAQIAVEIETTQLLSDHARWMEWNHQTMTCEPEITKVVVSEMEQRMVDNAMQLLDQYCQLEEGSRYVPLKGRIEWEFLHSFMTTIGAGTSEVGRTVIATRGLGLPRS
;
A
#
# COMPACT_ATOMS: atom_id res chain seq x y z
N THR A 1 -19.55 13.95 4.17
CA THR A 1 -19.48 15.04 5.18
C THR A 1 -19.52 14.43 6.56
N TYR A 2 -18.65 14.83 7.43
CA TYR A 2 -18.65 14.45 8.83
C TYR A 2 -19.09 15.66 9.67
N LEU A 3 -20.09 15.48 10.53
CA LEU A 3 -20.70 16.57 11.33
C LEU A 3 -21.12 17.80 10.50
N GLY A 4 -21.62 17.60 9.27
CA GLY A 4 -22.10 18.66 8.40
C GLY A 4 -21.00 19.46 7.67
N ARG A 5 -19.71 19.07 7.81
CA ARG A 5 -18.57 19.66 7.07
C ARG A 5 -18.02 18.69 6.04
N PRO A 6 -17.53 19.16 4.89
CA PRO A 6 -16.80 18.32 3.94
C PRO A 6 -15.55 17.71 4.60
N LEU A 7 -15.32 16.40 4.42
CA LEU A 7 -14.11 15.74 4.91
C LEU A 7 -12.81 16.39 4.40
N ALA A 8 -12.84 16.96 3.20
CA ALA A 8 -11.70 17.66 2.62
C ALA A 8 -11.27 18.94 3.38
N GLU A 9 -12.10 19.45 4.29
CA GLU A 9 -11.76 20.60 5.14
C GLU A 9 -11.09 20.19 6.46
N ASP A 10 -11.16 18.90 6.82
CA ASP A 10 -10.54 18.38 8.04
C ASP A 10 -9.02 18.28 7.85
N PRO A 11 -8.21 18.92 8.72
CA PRO A 11 -6.75 18.87 8.61
C PRO A 11 -6.16 17.46 8.71
N ILE A 12 -6.76 16.60 9.54
CA ILE A 12 -6.31 15.22 9.71
C ILE A 12 -6.55 14.41 8.45
N VAL A 13 -7.73 14.58 7.83
CA VAL A 13 -8.07 13.94 6.56
C VAL A 13 -7.11 14.40 5.46
N ARG A 14 -6.84 15.69 5.37
CA ARG A 14 -5.89 16.26 4.41
C ARG A 14 -4.47 15.71 4.61
N GLN A 15 -4.02 15.59 5.85
CA GLN A 15 -2.70 15.02 6.16
C GLN A 15 -2.61 13.55 5.74
N LYS A 16 -3.63 12.73 6.03
CA LYS A 16 -3.69 11.33 5.60
C LYS A 16 -3.63 11.19 4.07
N ILE A 17 -4.39 12.00 3.35
CA ILE A 17 -4.37 12.01 1.88
C ILE A 17 -3.01 12.45 1.35
N ALA A 18 -2.38 13.47 1.93
CA ALA A 18 -1.05 13.91 1.53
C ALA A 18 0.01 12.83 1.77
N GLN A 19 -0.07 12.12 2.91
CA GLN A 19 0.82 10.99 3.20
C GLN A 19 0.67 9.87 2.16
N ILE A 20 -0.56 9.50 1.83
CA ILE A 20 -0.85 8.49 0.79
C ILE A 20 -0.26 8.94 -0.56
N ALA A 21 -0.43 10.20 -0.93
CA ALA A 21 0.13 10.72 -2.19
C ALA A 21 1.65 10.60 -2.24
N VAL A 22 2.35 10.94 -1.15
CA VAL A 22 3.82 10.77 -1.03
C VAL A 22 4.21 9.29 -1.14
N GLU A 23 3.47 8.40 -0.49
CA GLU A 23 3.74 6.96 -0.56
C GLU A 23 3.53 6.40 -1.97
N ILE A 24 2.50 6.83 -2.69
CA ILE A 24 2.26 6.44 -4.09
C ILE A 24 3.42 6.89 -4.98
N GLU A 25 3.85 8.14 -4.89
CA GLU A 25 4.99 8.64 -5.68
C GLU A 25 6.29 7.87 -5.34
N THR A 26 6.52 7.57 -4.07
CA THR A 26 7.68 6.78 -3.63
C THR A 26 7.65 5.38 -4.23
N THR A 27 6.50 4.69 -4.18
CA THR A 27 6.36 3.33 -4.74
C THR A 27 6.48 3.34 -6.26
N GLN A 28 5.99 4.38 -6.93
CA GLN A 28 6.15 4.55 -8.36
C GLN A 28 7.63 4.70 -8.74
N LEU A 29 8.38 5.55 -8.03
CA LEU A 29 9.82 5.73 -8.28
C LEU A 29 10.62 4.44 -8.07
N LEU A 30 10.30 3.65 -7.03
CA LEU A 30 10.94 2.35 -6.80
C LEU A 30 10.65 1.38 -7.95
N SER A 31 9.41 1.34 -8.42
CA SER A 31 8.99 0.49 -9.55
C SER A 31 9.67 0.92 -10.86
N ASP A 32 9.79 2.23 -11.09
CA ASP A 32 10.45 2.79 -12.26
C ASP A 32 11.96 2.51 -12.21
N HIS A 33 12.58 2.59 -11.04
CA HIS A 33 13.99 2.23 -10.86
C HIS A 33 14.24 0.75 -11.19
N ALA A 34 13.42 -0.16 -10.66
CA ALA A 34 13.55 -1.59 -10.96
C ALA A 34 13.40 -1.87 -12.47
N ARG A 35 12.40 -1.26 -13.13
CA ARG A 35 12.22 -1.37 -14.59
C ARG A 35 13.40 -0.79 -15.38
N TRP A 36 13.96 0.32 -14.94
CA TRP A 36 15.14 0.91 -15.54
C TRP A 36 16.36 -0.02 -15.43
N MET A 37 16.58 -0.66 -14.28
CA MET A 37 17.65 -1.64 -14.10
C MET A 37 17.48 -2.83 -15.06
N GLU A 38 16.25 -3.37 -15.15
CA GLU A 38 15.92 -4.47 -16.07
C GLU A 38 16.21 -4.09 -17.53
N TRP A 39 15.73 -2.92 -17.94
CA TRP A 39 15.97 -2.40 -19.31
C TRP A 39 17.45 -2.22 -19.65
N ASN A 40 18.26 -1.81 -18.68
CA ASN A 40 19.70 -1.63 -18.85
C ASN A 40 20.52 -2.90 -18.54
N HIS A 41 19.88 -4.06 -18.44
CA HIS A 41 20.52 -5.34 -18.14
C HIS A 41 21.39 -5.32 -16.88
N GLN A 42 21.01 -4.52 -15.89
CA GLN A 42 21.70 -4.48 -14.61
C GLN A 42 21.26 -5.66 -13.72
N THR A 43 22.19 -6.18 -12.93
CA THR A 43 21.88 -7.25 -11.98
C THR A 43 21.09 -6.69 -10.80
N MET A 44 19.85 -7.13 -10.66
CA MET A 44 19.04 -6.85 -9.47
C MET A 44 19.39 -7.84 -8.35
N THR A 45 19.61 -7.34 -7.15
CA THR A 45 19.93 -8.15 -5.96
C THR A 45 18.76 -8.29 -4.99
N CYS A 46 18.12 -7.17 -4.67
CA CYS A 46 16.99 -7.10 -3.75
C CYS A 46 15.93 -6.05 -4.13
N GLU A 47 16.11 -5.36 -5.24
CA GLU A 47 15.24 -4.27 -5.71
C GLU A 47 13.78 -4.74 -5.92
N PRO A 48 13.51 -5.95 -6.49
CA PRO A 48 12.14 -6.46 -6.59
C PRO A 48 11.49 -6.66 -5.22
N GLU A 49 12.25 -7.17 -4.25
CA GLU A 49 11.77 -7.38 -2.89
C GLU A 49 11.52 -6.07 -2.15
N ILE A 50 12.38 -5.06 -2.34
CA ILE A 50 12.15 -3.71 -1.80
C ILE A 50 10.84 -3.17 -2.37
N THR A 51 10.67 -3.20 -3.69
CA THR A 51 9.46 -2.72 -4.35
C THR A 51 8.23 -3.48 -3.85
N LYS A 52 8.29 -4.81 -3.81
CA LYS A 52 7.17 -5.65 -3.35
C LYS A 52 6.75 -5.33 -1.91
N VAL A 53 7.69 -5.25 -0.99
CA VAL A 53 7.41 -4.96 0.43
C VAL A 53 6.80 -3.57 0.57
N VAL A 54 7.41 -2.55 -0.04
CA VAL A 54 6.94 -1.17 0.08
C VAL A 54 5.56 -0.99 -0.53
N VAL A 55 5.31 -1.55 -1.73
CA VAL A 55 4.00 -1.45 -2.41
C VAL A 55 2.91 -2.15 -1.59
N SER A 56 3.12 -3.43 -1.21
CA SER A 56 2.08 -4.19 -0.50
C SER A 56 1.73 -3.60 0.86
N GLU A 57 2.70 -3.06 1.59
CA GLU A 57 2.45 -2.42 2.87
C GLU A 57 1.84 -1.02 2.72
N MET A 58 2.18 -0.29 1.64
CA MET A 58 1.51 0.96 1.30
C MET A 58 0.04 0.72 0.97
N GLU A 59 -0.29 -0.32 0.19
CA GLU A 59 -1.67 -0.70 -0.10
C GLU A 59 -2.47 -0.95 1.18
N GLN A 60 -1.94 -1.71 2.14
CA GLN A 60 -2.62 -1.94 3.43
C GLN A 60 -2.85 -0.63 4.18
N ARG A 61 -1.84 0.24 4.30
CA ARG A 61 -1.98 1.54 4.98
C ARG A 61 -2.99 2.44 4.27
N MET A 62 -3.01 2.44 2.95
CA MET A 62 -3.95 3.23 2.15
C MET A 62 -5.39 2.81 2.43
N VAL A 63 -5.65 1.50 2.39
CA VAL A 63 -7.00 0.98 2.61
C VAL A 63 -7.43 1.16 4.07
N ASP A 64 -6.54 0.94 5.04
CA ASP A 64 -6.80 1.21 6.46
C ASP A 64 -7.16 2.68 6.70
N ASN A 65 -6.43 3.60 6.09
CA ASN A 65 -6.78 5.02 6.13
C ASN A 65 -8.16 5.31 5.50
N ALA A 66 -8.50 4.66 4.39
CA ALA A 66 -9.82 4.80 3.77
C ALA A 66 -10.94 4.26 4.67
N MET A 67 -10.71 3.11 5.35
CA MET A 67 -11.63 2.55 6.35
C MET A 67 -11.88 3.54 7.48
N GLN A 68 -10.82 4.15 8.04
CA GLN A 68 -10.93 5.14 9.11
C GLN A 68 -11.64 6.41 8.67
N LEU A 69 -11.50 6.85 7.40
CA LEU A 69 -12.16 8.05 6.88
C LEU A 69 -13.64 7.84 6.60
N LEU A 70 -14.04 6.63 6.24
CA LEU A 70 -15.42 6.27 5.90
C LEU A 70 -16.21 5.71 7.09
N ASP A 71 -15.51 5.41 8.19
CA ASP A 71 -16.08 4.89 9.42
C ASP A 71 -16.98 3.65 9.15
N GLN A 72 -18.13 3.53 9.80
CA GLN A 72 -19.04 2.40 9.65
C GLN A 72 -19.53 2.15 8.20
N TYR A 73 -19.51 3.15 7.34
CA TYR A 73 -19.93 3.01 5.94
C TYR A 73 -18.97 2.18 5.09
N CYS A 74 -17.71 2.06 5.50
CA CYS A 74 -16.71 1.26 4.78
C CYS A 74 -16.93 -0.25 4.87
N GLN A 75 -17.75 -0.71 5.84
CA GLN A 75 -18.09 -2.13 6.05
C GLN A 75 -19.27 -2.59 5.20
N LEU A 76 -19.85 -1.69 4.41
CA LEU A 76 -21.02 -2.00 3.59
C LEU A 76 -20.57 -2.65 2.27
N GLU A 77 -21.18 -3.81 1.98
CA GLU A 77 -20.97 -4.53 0.73
C GLU A 77 -21.72 -3.90 -0.45
N GLU A 78 -21.32 -4.29 -1.65
CA GLU A 78 -21.99 -3.89 -2.89
C GLU A 78 -23.49 -4.23 -2.83
N GLY A 79 -24.34 -3.28 -3.29
CA GLY A 79 -25.81 -3.41 -3.25
C GLY A 79 -26.46 -2.72 -2.06
N SER A 80 -25.74 -2.34 -1.03
CA SER A 80 -26.27 -1.51 0.05
C SER A 80 -26.55 -0.08 -0.45
N ARG A 81 -27.70 0.52 -0.03
CA ARG A 81 -28.10 1.88 -0.41
C ARG A 81 -27.05 2.95 -0.04
N TYR A 82 -26.30 2.73 1.03
CA TYR A 82 -25.37 3.72 1.60
C TYR A 82 -23.90 3.37 1.38
N VAL A 83 -23.63 2.33 0.58
CA VAL A 83 -22.27 1.86 0.33
C VAL A 83 -21.45 2.92 -0.43
N PRO A 84 -20.31 3.37 0.10
CA PRO A 84 -19.41 4.24 -0.64
C PRO A 84 -18.63 3.43 -1.70
N LEU A 85 -18.36 4.06 -2.83
CA LEU A 85 -17.53 3.49 -3.90
C LEU A 85 -17.92 2.06 -4.32
N LYS A 86 -19.22 1.73 -4.23
CA LYS A 86 -19.79 0.41 -4.59
C LYS A 86 -19.18 -0.77 -3.80
N GLY A 87 -18.80 -0.59 -2.55
CA GLY A 87 -18.21 -1.63 -1.71
C GLY A 87 -16.73 -1.88 -1.96
N ARG A 88 -16.09 -1.10 -2.84
CA ARG A 88 -14.70 -1.32 -3.22
C ARG A 88 -13.73 -1.23 -2.03
N ILE A 89 -13.98 -0.35 -1.06
CA ILE A 89 -13.08 -0.17 0.09
C ILE A 89 -13.07 -1.41 0.99
N GLU A 90 -14.25 -1.98 1.26
CA GLU A 90 -14.37 -3.24 2.02
C GLU A 90 -13.61 -4.38 1.31
N TRP A 91 -13.86 -4.55 0.02
CA TRP A 91 -13.20 -5.57 -0.78
C TRP A 91 -11.67 -5.38 -0.81
N GLU A 92 -11.18 -4.18 -1.07
CA GLU A 92 -9.74 -3.87 -1.10
C GLU A 92 -9.10 -4.09 0.29
N PHE A 93 -9.82 -3.77 1.37
CA PHE A 93 -9.34 -4.03 2.73
C PHE A 93 -9.10 -5.51 2.96
N LEU A 94 -10.08 -6.36 2.67
CA LEU A 94 -9.95 -7.81 2.82
C LEU A 94 -8.88 -8.38 1.89
N HIS A 95 -8.76 -7.87 0.68
CA HIS A 95 -7.78 -8.32 -0.31
C HIS A 95 -6.34 -7.89 0.04
N SER A 96 -6.15 -6.74 0.67
CA SER A 96 -4.82 -6.18 0.98
C SER A 96 -3.96 -7.08 1.86
N PHE A 97 -4.57 -7.94 2.69
CA PHE A 97 -3.82 -8.93 3.47
C PHE A 97 -3.12 -9.97 2.58
N MET A 98 -3.71 -10.33 1.44
CA MET A 98 -3.08 -11.26 0.50
C MET A 98 -1.85 -10.67 -0.17
N THR A 99 -1.80 -9.36 -0.39
CA THR A 99 -0.68 -8.71 -1.09
C THR A 99 0.62 -8.75 -0.29
N THR A 100 0.55 -8.79 1.04
CA THR A 100 1.73 -8.92 1.91
C THR A 100 2.20 -10.38 2.08
N ILE A 101 1.37 -11.36 1.69
CA ILE A 101 1.66 -12.80 1.79
C ILE A 101 2.01 -13.39 0.43
N GLY A 102 1.27 -13.01 -0.62
CA GLY A 102 1.43 -13.51 -1.99
C GLY A 102 2.80 -13.20 -2.58
N ALA A 103 3.31 -14.08 -3.42
CA ALA A 103 4.64 -13.99 -4.05
C ALA A 103 5.81 -13.83 -3.04
N GLY A 104 5.67 -14.41 -1.86
CA GLY A 104 6.60 -14.27 -0.73
C GLY A 104 6.12 -13.25 0.29
N THR A 105 6.22 -13.62 1.57
CA THR A 105 5.76 -12.72 2.64
C THR A 105 6.68 -11.51 2.80
N SER A 106 6.17 -10.44 3.41
CA SER A 106 6.98 -9.25 3.72
C SER A 106 8.22 -9.59 4.57
N GLU A 107 8.13 -10.60 5.46
CA GLU A 107 9.24 -11.09 6.27
C GLU A 107 10.33 -11.75 5.40
N VAL A 108 9.90 -12.58 4.44
CA VAL A 108 10.82 -13.21 3.47
C VAL A 108 11.48 -12.14 2.63
N GLY A 109 10.73 -11.16 2.12
CA GLY A 109 11.28 -10.03 1.38
C GLY A 109 12.32 -9.26 2.19
N ARG A 110 12.04 -8.94 3.46
CA ARG A 110 13.01 -8.29 4.36
C ARG A 110 14.25 -9.14 4.61
N THR A 111 14.10 -10.46 4.70
CA THR A 111 15.24 -11.38 4.83
C THR A 111 16.11 -11.35 3.57
N VAL A 112 15.52 -11.31 2.38
CA VAL A 112 16.28 -11.18 1.13
C VAL A 112 17.00 -9.83 1.06
N ILE A 113 16.34 -8.74 1.41
CA ILE A 113 16.95 -7.40 1.48
C ILE A 113 18.13 -7.40 2.43
N ALA A 114 17.98 -7.96 3.63
CA ALA A 114 19.03 -8.04 4.63
C ALA A 114 20.24 -8.84 4.14
N THR A 115 20.00 -10.03 3.57
CA THR A 115 21.07 -10.95 3.22
C THR A 115 21.71 -10.65 1.86
N ARG A 116 20.91 -10.36 0.83
CA ARG A 116 21.42 -10.08 -0.52
C ARG A 116 21.74 -8.61 -0.75
N GLY A 117 20.91 -7.70 -0.21
CA GLY A 117 21.10 -6.26 -0.38
C GLY A 117 22.17 -5.70 0.56
N LEU A 118 22.13 -6.05 1.85
CA LEU A 118 23.01 -5.52 2.88
C LEU A 118 24.17 -6.47 3.25
N GLY A 119 24.21 -7.69 2.71
CA GLY A 119 25.26 -8.67 3.00
C GLY A 119 25.25 -9.21 4.44
N LEU A 120 24.13 -9.12 5.15
CA LEU A 120 24.02 -9.63 6.52
C LEU A 120 24.02 -11.16 6.54
N PRO A 121 24.59 -11.81 7.58
CA PRO A 121 24.60 -13.25 7.70
C PRO A 121 23.16 -13.80 7.84
N ARG A 122 22.95 -14.99 7.30
CA ARG A 122 21.69 -15.74 7.55
C ARG A 122 21.76 -16.31 8.96
N SER A 123 20.73 -16.09 9.73
CA SER A 123 20.51 -16.72 11.04
C SER A 123 20.13 -18.18 10.87
#